data_911443b28f1768a075297d2cb5cd794d
#
_entry.id   911443b28f1768a075297d2cb5cd794d
#
_cell.length_a   1.000
_cell.length_b   1.000
_cell.length_c   1.000
_cell.angle_alpha   90.00
_cell.angle_beta   90.00
_cell.angle_gamma   90.00
#
_symmetry.space_group_name_H-M   'P 1'
#
loop_
_entity.id
_entity.type
_entity.pdbx_description
1 polymer ?
#
loop_
_entity_poly.entity_id
_entity_poly.type
_entity_poly.pdbx_seq_one_letter_code
_entity_poly.pdbx_strand_id
1 'polypeptide(L)'
;MTGYADLDALLAELVQRVRGILADRFVGAYLQGSFAFGTADEWSDVDFLVVTTELVRDLDELQALHAELHGRETPWAQHLEGSYVPAGILRRVDPQRTPLPFLDNGSSRLEWHPHCNTAVARSVLREHGIALAGPEARELVDPVPPEELRREARDTLRDYADWAHESGDWNGWKQPYLVVTLCRVLRTLACGDVVSKDAACAWALRELDPRWHPLVRNALEVRPEPVRRYYEPADPALRRETIAFADAVSRR
;
A
#
# COMPACT_ATOMS: atom_id res chain seq x y z
N MET A 1 0.86 7.70 17.35
CA MET A 1 1.87 8.71 16.96
C MET A 1 2.95 8.01 16.15
N THR A 2 3.32 8.57 15.02
CA THR A 2 4.18 7.94 14.01
C THR A 2 5.68 7.93 14.36
N GLY A 3 6.09 8.74 15.32
CA GLY A 3 7.49 9.01 15.64
C GLY A 3 8.04 10.26 14.95
N TYR A 4 7.29 10.87 14.04
CA TYR A 4 7.62 12.08 13.29
C TYR A 4 6.61 13.18 13.65
N ALA A 5 7.06 14.22 14.35
CA ALA A 5 6.16 15.25 14.90
C ALA A 5 5.43 16.07 13.81
N ASP A 6 6.09 16.32 12.69
CA ASP A 6 5.54 17.02 11.53
C ASP A 6 4.49 16.18 10.80
N LEU A 7 4.70 14.87 10.70
CA LEU A 7 3.69 13.94 10.18
C LEU A 7 2.48 13.85 11.11
N ASP A 8 2.70 13.74 12.41
CA ASP A 8 1.61 13.69 13.38
C ASP A 8 0.74 14.97 13.30
N ALA A 9 1.35 16.14 13.10
CA ALA A 9 0.64 17.40 12.89
C ALA A 9 -0.15 17.41 11.57
N LEU A 10 0.45 16.95 10.47
CA LEU A 10 -0.21 16.84 9.16
C LEU A 10 -1.43 15.91 9.23
N LEU A 11 -1.28 14.74 9.87
CA LEU A 11 -2.36 13.77 10.03
C LEU A 11 -3.50 14.32 10.91
N ALA A 12 -3.17 15.01 11.99
CA ALA A 12 -4.17 15.65 12.85
C ALA A 12 -5.00 16.68 12.07
N GLU A 13 -4.34 17.49 11.25
CA GLU A 13 -5.01 18.46 10.39
C GLU A 13 -5.86 17.77 9.29
N LEU A 14 -5.30 16.76 8.59
CA LEU A 14 -6.04 15.98 7.60
C LEU A 14 -7.34 15.44 8.21
N VAL A 15 -7.24 14.78 9.37
CA VAL A 15 -8.41 14.21 10.07
C VAL A 15 -9.42 15.27 10.46
N GLN A 16 -8.96 16.39 11.02
CA GLN A 16 -9.85 17.48 11.42
C GLN A 16 -10.63 18.05 10.23
N ARG A 17 -9.95 18.32 9.13
CA ARG A 17 -10.55 18.91 7.92
C ARG A 17 -11.46 17.94 7.21
N VAL A 18 -11.04 16.67 7.03
CA VAL A 18 -11.88 15.61 6.44
C VAL A 18 -13.16 15.42 7.27
N ARG A 19 -13.05 15.42 8.61
CA ARG A 19 -14.21 15.33 9.49
C ARG A 19 -15.16 16.52 9.32
N GLY A 20 -14.62 17.73 9.12
CA GLY A 20 -15.44 18.93 8.83
C GLY A 20 -16.20 18.82 7.51
N ILE A 21 -15.52 18.37 6.45
CA ILE A 21 -16.10 18.19 5.11
C ILE A 21 -17.16 17.09 5.09
N LEU A 22 -16.87 15.95 5.71
CA LEU A 22 -17.76 14.79 5.70
C LEU A 22 -18.92 14.89 6.71
N ALA A 23 -18.75 15.67 7.77
CA ALA A 23 -19.74 15.85 8.84
C ALA A 23 -20.28 14.49 9.36
N ASP A 24 -21.60 14.27 9.27
CA ASP A 24 -22.27 13.04 9.73
C ASP A 24 -21.89 11.79 8.90
N ARG A 25 -21.25 11.96 7.74
CA ARG A 25 -20.74 10.85 6.93
C ARG A 25 -19.39 10.32 7.43
N PHE A 26 -18.67 11.01 8.31
CA PHE A 26 -17.39 10.57 8.86
C PHE A 26 -17.59 9.48 9.92
N VAL A 27 -16.96 8.33 9.76
CA VAL A 27 -16.94 7.22 10.73
C VAL A 27 -15.61 7.14 11.44
N GLY A 28 -14.50 7.20 10.70
CA GLY A 28 -13.16 7.13 11.26
C GLY A 28 -12.06 7.36 10.24
N ALA A 29 -10.83 7.53 10.75
CA ALA A 29 -9.62 7.66 9.94
C ALA A 29 -8.50 6.82 10.56
N TYR A 30 -7.69 6.17 9.72
CA TYR A 30 -6.71 5.18 10.14
C TYR A 30 -5.43 5.32 9.32
N LEU A 31 -4.28 4.98 9.95
CA LEU A 31 -3.06 4.66 9.24
C LEU A 31 -2.98 3.15 9.02
N GLN A 32 -2.44 2.75 7.89
CA GLN A 32 -2.13 1.39 7.51
C GLN A 32 -0.70 1.28 6.93
N GLY A 33 -0.41 0.26 6.13
CA GLY A 33 0.89 0.11 5.47
C GLY A 33 2.07 0.01 6.42
N SER A 34 3.19 0.64 6.07
CA SER A 34 4.45 0.55 6.82
C SER A 34 4.36 1.11 8.24
N PHE A 35 3.59 2.18 8.45
CA PHE A 35 3.36 2.76 9.77
C PHE A 35 2.61 1.79 10.70
N ALA A 36 1.61 1.10 10.19
CA ALA A 36 0.86 0.11 10.96
C ALA A 36 1.71 -1.11 11.37
N PHE A 37 2.69 -1.48 10.55
CA PHE A 37 3.65 -2.54 10.90
C PHE A 37 4.81 -2.06 11.80
N GLY A 38 4.93 -0.76 12.06
CA GLY A 38 6.06 -0.20 12.81
C GLY A 38 7.39 -0.31 12.06
N THR A 39 7.35 -0.36 10.74
CA THR A 39 8.53 -0.48 9.84
C THR A 39 8.68 0.72 8.91
N ALA A 40 7.93 1.79 9.16
CA ALA A 40 8.04 3.02 8.38
C ALA A 40 9.38 3.71 8.61
N ASP A 41 9.91 4.29 7.56
CA ASP A 41 11.09 5.14 7.52
C ASP A 41 10.78 6.49 6.86
N GLU A 42 11.77 7.35 6.73
CA GLU A 42 11.65 8.67 6.11
C GLU A 42 11.29 8.65 4.61
N TRP A 43 11.35 7.48 3.98
CA TRP A 43 11.03 7.24 2.56
C TRP A 43 9.69 6.54 2.37
N SER A 44 8.97 6.32 3.46
CA SER A 44 7.72 5.56 3.42
C SER A 44 6.55 6.43 2.98
N ASP A 45 5.66 5.84 2.20
CA ASP A 45 4.35 6.40 1.90
C ASP A 45 3.52 6.47 3.19
N VAL A 46 2.61 7.43 3.25
CA VAL A 46 1.70 7.63 4.38
C VAL A 46 0.34 7.06 3.98
N ASP A 47 0.18 5.76 4.19
CA ASP A 47 -1.04 5.05 3.85
C ASP A 47 -2.16 5.38 4.82
N PHE A 48 -3.17 6.13 4.38
CA PHE A 48 -4.36 6.44 5.17
C PHE A 48 -5.62 5.78 4.63
N LEU A 49 -6.60 5.56 5.50
CA LEU A 49 -7.94 5.15 5.12
C LEU A 49 -8.97 5.96 5.90
N VAL A 50 -9.90 6.59 5.20
CA VAL A 50 -11.05 7.27 5.81
C VAL A 50 -12.28 6.42 5.61
N VAL A 51 -12.97 6.10 6.71
CA VAL A 51 -14.22 5.33 6.67
C VAL A 51 -15.41 6.28 6.73
N THR A 52 -16.36 6.04 5.83
CA THR A 52 -17.57 6.86 5.69
C THR A 52 -18.83 6.01 5.86
N THR A 53 -19.96 6.63 6.17
CA THR A 53 -21.25 5.93 6.25
C THR A 53 -21.73 5.44 4.88
N GLU A 54 -21.42 6.21 3.82
CA GLU A 54 -21.83 5.95 2.45
C GLU A 54 -20.75 6.38 1.45
N LEU A 55 -20.90 6.00 0.18
CA LEU A 55 -19.95 6.37 -0.88
C LEU A 55 -19.99 7.87 -1.15
N VAL A 56 -18.87 8.54 -0.94
CA VAL A 56 -18.70 9.97 -1.21
C VAL A 56 -18.58 10.16 -2.73
N ARG A 57 -19.59 10.82 -3.33
CA ARG A 57 -19.65 11.07 -4.79
C ARG A 57 -19.23 12.48 -5.15
N ASP A 58 -19.56 13.45 -4.30
CA ASP A 58 -19.10 14.82 -4.44
C ASP A 58 -17.73 14.94 -3.78
N LEU A 59 -16.70 15.13 -4.59
CA LEU A 59 -15.31 15.14 -4.16
C LEU A 59 -14.69 16.54 -4.15
N ASP A 60 -15.42 17.60 -4.51
CA ASP A 60 -14.84 18.92 -4.76
C ASP A 60 -14.10 19.48 -3.53
N GLU A 61 -14.71 19.41 -2.33
CA GLU A 61 -14.07 19.90 -1.11
C GLU A 61 -12.90 19.01 -0.67
N LEU A 62 -13.02 17.68 -0.81
CA LEU A 62 -11.91 16.74 -0.54
C LEU A 62 -10.77 16.92 -1.53
N GLN A 63 -11.09 17.14 -2.80
CA GLN A 63 -10.11 17.42 -3.84
C GLN A 63 -9.34 18.71 -3.56
N ALA A 64 -10.06 19.79 -3.16
CA ALA A 64 -9.44 21.06 -2.79
C ALA A 64 -8.52 20.89 -1.57
N LEU A 65 -8.95 20.14 -0.55
CA LEU A 65 -8.13 19.80 0.60
C LEU A 65 -6.83 19.11 0.22
N HIS A 66 -6.90 18.03 -0.58
CA HIS A 66 -5.71 17.28 -0.96
C HIS A 66 -4.76 18.10 -1.84
N ALA A 67 -5.30 18.92 -2.74
CA ALA A 67 -4.47 19.82 -3.55
C ALA A 67 -3.75 20.87 -2.68
N GLU A 68 -4.41 21.42 -1.67
CA GLU A 68 -3.78 22.36 -0.73
C GLU A 68 -2.69 21.69 0.11
N LEU A 69 -2.98 20.49 0.67
CA LEU A 69 -1.98 19.77 1.48
C LEU A 69 -0.76 19.39 0.64
N HIS A 70 -0.97 18.88 -0.56
CA HIS A 70 0.12 18.51 -1.48
C HIS A 70 1.05 19.70 -1.82
N GLY A 71 0.50 20.91 -1.90
CA GLY A 71 1.28 22.13 -2.18
C GLY A 71 2.16 22.63 -1.02
N ARG A 72 2.18 21.95 0.12
CA ARG A 72 2.96 22.36 1.30
C ARG A 72 4.41 21.90 1.18
N GLU A 73 5.30 22.73 1.73
CA GLU A 73 6.75 22.43 1.83
C GLU A 73 7.04 21.50 3.04
N THR A 74 6.32 20.37 3.14
CA THR A 74 6.61 19.34 4.14
C THR A 74 6.88 18.02 3.44
N PRO A 75 7.88 17.24 3.82
CA PRO A 75 8.22 15.99 3.13
C PRO A 75 7.03 15.03 3.00
N TRP A 76 6.20 14.95 4.04
CA TRP A 76 5.08 14.00 4.11
C TRP A 76 3.86 14.38 3.27
N ALA A 77 3.69 15.65 2.95
CA ALA A 77 2.49 16.12 2.24
C ALA A 77 2.36 15.53 0.82
N GLN A 78 3.49 15.28 0.17
CA GLN A 78 3.56 14.64 -1.15
C GLN A 78 3.52 13.11 -1.08
N HIS A 79 3.56 12.51 0.12
CA HIS A 79 3.58 11.07 0.32
C HIS A 79 2.27 10.51 0.90
N LEU A 80 1.22 11.33 0.97
CA LEU A 80 -0.11 10.86 1.34
C LEU A 80 -0.67 9.94 0.26
N GLU A 81 -1.04 8.72 0.65
CA GLU A 81 -1.73 7.75 -0.20
C GLU A 81 -2.93 7.16 0.53
N GLY A 82 -4.10 7.08 -0.10
CA GLY A 82 -5.23 6.50 0.61
C GLY A 82 -6.59 6.65 -0.07
N SER A 83 -7.61 6.13 0.59
CA SER A 83 -8.97 6.09 0.05
C SER A 83 -10.04 6.47 1.07
N TYR A 84 -11.19 6.85 0.54
CA TYR A 84 -12.44 7.07 1.25
C TYR A 84 -13.38 5.88 1.01
N VAL A 85 -13.64 5.08 2.03
CA VAL A 85 -14.34 3.80 1.88
C VAL A 85 -15.60 3.75 2.73
N PRO A 86 -16.77 3.41 2.17
CA PRO A 86 -17.99 3.17 2.94
C PRO A 86 -17.80 1.99 3.91
N ALA A 87 -18.29 2.12 5.15
CA ALA A 87 -18.22 1.07 6.16
C ALA A 87 -18.85 -0.25 5.67
N GLY A 88 -19.94 -0.16 4.88
CA GLY A 88 -20.58 -1.33 4.29
C GLY A 88 -19.71 -2.08 3.28
N ILE A 89 -18.89 -1.37 2.48
CA ILE A 89 -17.93 -1.97 1.55
C ILE A 89 -16.69 -2.47 2.31
N LEU A 90 -16.24 -1.72 3.31
CA LEU A 90 -15.04 -2.07 4.08
C LEU A 90 -15.21 -3.37 4.87
N ARG A 91 -16.39 -3.63 5.42
CA ARG A 91 -16.65 -4.71 6.37
C ARG A 91 -16.18 -6.08 5.90
N ARG A 92 -16.36 -6.41 4.62
CA ARG A 92 -15.98 -7.70 4.01
C ARG A 92 -15.24 -7.50 2.71
N VAL A 93 -14.54 -8.54 2.28
CA VAL A 93 -13.91 -8.55 0.95
C VAL A 93 -14.97 -8.28 -0.11
N ASP A 94 -14.71 -7.28 -0.94
CA ASP A 94 -15.57 -6.89 -2.07
C ASP A 94 -15.08 -7.58 -3.35
N PRO A 95 -15.78 -8.61 -3.84
CA PRO A 95 -15.34 -9.34 -5.03
C PRO A 95 -15.42 -8.51 -6.31
N GLN A 96 -16.20 -7.44 -6.31
CA GLN A 96 -16.32 -6.53 -7.46
C GLN A 96 -15.18 -5.50 -7.51
N ARG A 97 -14.42 -5.36 -6.42
CA ARG A 97 -13.38 -4.33 -6.28
C ARG A 97 -13.90 -2.97 -6.70
N THR A 98 -15.03 -2.57 -6.13
CA THR A 98 -15.68 -1.29 -6.40
C THR A 98 -14.65 -0.15 -6.34
N PRO A 99 -14.52 0.68 -7.38
CA PRO A 99 -13.67 1.85 -7.33
C PRO A 99 -14.09 2.81 -6.22
N LEU A 100 -13.11 3.33 -5.51
CA LEU A 100 -13.27 4.26 -4.39
C LEU A 100 -12.54 5.57 -4.72
N PRO A 101 -12.92 6.70 -4.11
CA PRO A 101 -12.09 7.90 -4.17
C PRO A 101 -10.71 7.57 -3.57
N PHE A 102 -9.67 7.72 -4.37
CA PHE A 102 -8.29 7.31 -4.07
C PHE A 102 -7.33 8.47 -4.37
N LEU A 103 -6.42 8.71 -3.48
CA LEU A 103 -5.26 9.59 -3.66
C LEU A 103 -4.02 8.71 -3.83
N ASP A 104 -3.38 8.80 -4.97
CA ASP A 104 -2.12 8.10 -5.23
C ASP A 104 -0.92 8.86 -4.65
N ASN A 105 0.12 8.14 -4.23
CA ASN A 105 1.36 8.74 -3.73
C ASN A 105 1.96 9.71 -4.76
N GLY A 106 2.29 10.92 -4.30
CA GLY A 106 2.78 11.99 -5.16
C GLY A 106 1.71 12.72 -5.96
N SER A 107 0.44 12.34 -5.86
CA SER A 107 -0.67 13.01 -6.54
C SER A 107 -1.31 14.09 -5.67
N SER A 108 -1.77 15.15 -6.31
CA SER A 108 -2.65 16.15 -5.70
C SER A 108 -4.14 15.91 -6.01
N ARG A 109 -4.47 14.84 -6.75
CA ARG A 109 -5.81 14.60 -7.31
C ARG A 109 -6.38 13.27 -6.86
N LEU A 110 -7.63 13.31 -6.42
CA LEU A 110 -8.43 12.12 -6.20
C LEU A 110 -8.89 11.53 -7.53
N GLU A 111 -8.80 10.22 -7.64
CA GLU A 111 -9.35 9.45 -8.75
C GLU A 111 -10.23 8.29 -8.24
N TRP A 112 -11.01 7.70 -9.14
CA TRP A 112 -11.80 6.51 -8.81
C TRP A 112 -10.97 5.26 -9.11
N HIS A 113 -10.46 4.61 -8.06
CA HIS A 113 -9.59 3.46 -8.20
C HIS A 113 -9.83 2.40 -7.12
N PRO A 114 -9.72 1.09 -7.41
CA PRO A 114 -9.94 0.03 -6.43
C PRO A 114 -8.70 -0.28 -5.58
N HIS A 115 -7.64 0.53 -5.60
CA HIS A 115 -6.33 0.24 -5.00
C HIS A 115 -6.44 -0.20 -3.53
N CYS A 116 -7.13 0.57 -2.69
CA CYS A 116 -7.31 0.24 -1.28
C CYS A 116 -8.48 -0.73 -1.01
N ASN A 117 -9.22 -1.15 -2.04
CA ASN A 117 -10.37 -2.06 -1.88
C ASN A 117 -9.96 -3.53 -2.08
N THR A 118 -9.06 -4.03 -1.23
CA THR A 118 -8.43 -5.35 -1.34
C THR A 118 -8.57 -6.16 -0.06
N ALA A 119 -8.39 -7.48 -0.13
CA ALA A 119 -8.34 -8.35 1.04
C ALA A 119 -7.11 -8.03 1.90
N VAL A 120 -5.98 -7.73 1.25
CA VAL A 120 -4.73 -7.32 1.93
C VAL A 120 -4.93 -6.04 2.72
N ALA A 121 -5.51 -4.98 2.13
CA ALA A 121 -5.75 -3.72 2.84
C ALA A 121 -6.66 -3.91 4.06
N ARG A 122 -7.73 -4.72 3.93
CA ARG A 122 -8.62 -5.06 5.06
C ARG A 122 -7.91 -5.82 6.16
N SER A 123 -7.09 -6.81 5.79
CA SER A 123 -6.33 -7.59 6.77
C SER A 123 -5.35 -6.71 7.53
N VAL A 124 -4.58 -5.87 6.83
CA VAL A 124 -3.65 -4.92 7.45
C VAL A 124 -4.37 -3.94 8.35
N LEU A 125 -5.45 -3.33 7.87
CA LEU A 125 -6.23 -2.38 8.66
C LEU A 125 -6.76 -3.03 9.94
N ARG A 126 -7.38 -4.22 9.83
CA ARG A 126 -7.98 -4.91 10.97
C ARG A 126 -6.95 -5.31 12.02
N GLU A 127 -5.83 -5.88 11.61
CA GLU A 127 -4.87 -6.49 12.53
C GLU A 127 -3.81 -5.51 13.03
N HIS A 128 -3.49 -4.47 12.24
CA HIS A 128 -2.39 -3.55 12.51
C HIS A 128 -2.78 -2.07 12.44
N GLY A 129 -3.94 -1.73 11.85
CA GLY A 129 -4.33 -0.34 11.62
C GLY A 129 -4.29 0.52 12.88
N ILE A 130 -3.73 1.72 12.75
CA ILE A 130 -3.64 2.70 13.83
C ILE A 130 -4.82 3.67 13.68
N ALA A 131 -5.71 3.69 14.67
CA ALA A 131 -6.83 4.63 14.67
C ALA A 131 -6.33 6.06 14.93
N LEU A 132 -6.56 6.95 13.97
CA LEU A 132 -6.36 8.40 14.11
C LEU A 132 -7.61 9.05 14.69
N ALA A 133 -8.79 8.55 14.33
CA ALA A 133 -10.09 8.94 14.87
C ALA A 133 -11.13 7.85 14.59
N GLY A 134 -12.15 7.75 15.43
CA GLY A 134 -13.24 6.78 15.28
C GLY A 134 -13.07 5.52 16.13
N PRO A 135 -13.86 4.46 15.85
CA PRO A 135 -13.80 3.20 16.58
C PRO A 135 -12.55 2.39 16.22
N GLU A 136 -12.28 1.32 16.96
CA GLU A 136 -11.22 0.37 16.61
C GLU A 136 -11.50 -0.27 15.23
N ALA A 137 -10.47 -0.46 14.41
CA ALA A 137 -10.62 -1.02 13.06
C ALA A 137 -11.29 -2.40 13.06
N ARG A 138 -11.09 -3.18 14.13
CA ARG A 138 -11.72 -4.51 14.32
C ARG A 138 -13.23 -4.48 14.44
N GLU A 139 -13.80 -3.35 14.80
CA GLU A 139 -15.27 -3.17 14.85
C GLU A 139 -15.87 -2.93 13.46
N LEU A 140 -15.06 -2.42 12.53
CA LEU A 140 -15.46 -2.04 11.17
C LEU A 140 -15.19 -3.14 10.14
N VAL A 141 -14.16 -3.95 10.35
CA VAL A 141 -13.71 -4.97 9.40
C VAL A 141 -13.87 -6.37 10.00
N ASP A 142 -14.62 -7.24 9.35
CA ASP A 142 -14.70 -8.65 9.70
C ASP A 142 -13.35 -9.36 9.48
N PRO A 143 -13.02 -10.46 10.17
CA PRO A 143 -11.82 -11.24 9.89
C PRO A 143 -11.74 -11.63 8.41
N VAL A 144 -10.58 -11.39 7.79
CA VAL A 144 -10.33 -11.77 6.40
C VAL A 144 -9.90 -13.25 6.36
N PRO A 145 -10.65 -14.13 5.69
CA PRO A 145 -10.26 -15.52 5.58
C PRO A 145 -8.91 -15.67 4.85
N PRO A 146 -8.00 -16.57 5.31
CA PRO A 146 -6.72 -16.82 4.64
C PRO A 146 -6.86 -17.17 3.15
N GLU A 147 -7.96 -17.81 2.76
CA GLU A 147 -8.21 -18.16 1.35
C GLU A 147 -8.51 -16.94 0.47
N GLU A 148 -9.11 -15.89 1.02
CA GLU A 148 -9.29 -14.62 0.31
C GLU A 148 -7.94 -13.95 0.05
N LEU A 149 -7.06 -13.93 1.05
CA LEU A 149 -5.69 -13.42 0.91
C LEU A 149 -4.89 -14.22 -0.12
N ARG A 150 -5.00 -15.56 -0.08
CA ARG A 150 -4.33 -16.42 -1.08
C ARG A 150 -4.89 -16.24 -2.47
N ARG A 151 -6.19 -16.02 -2.62
CA ARG A 151 -6.81 -15.76 -3.94
C ARG A 151 -6.27 -14.46 -4.52
N GLU A 152 -6.32 -13.37 -3.77
CA GLU A 152 -5.79 -12.08 -4.20
C GLU A 152 -4.28 -12.16 -4.49
N ALA A 153 -3.53 -12.88 -3.66
CA ALA A 153 -2.10 -13.07 -3.88
C ALA A 153 -1.80 -13.84 -5.19
N ARG A 154 -2.64 -14.82 -5.59
CA ARG A 154 -2.48 -15.51 -6.90
C ARG A 154 -2.73 -14.57 -8.07
N ASP A 155 -3.74 -13.70 -7.97
CA ASP A 155 -4.04 -12.74 -9.02
C ASP A 155 -2.92 -11.70 -9.12
N THR A 156 -2.52 -11.13 -7.99
CA THR A 156 -1.37 -10.20 -7.91
C THR A 156 -0.09 -10.82 -8.45
N LEU A 157 0.18 -12.10 -8.19
CA LEU A 157 1.37 -12.78 -8.70
C LEU A 157 1.40 -12.81 -10.22
N ARG A 158 0.26 -13.06 -10.87
CA ARG A 158 0.15 -13.03 -12.34
C ARG A 158 0.35 -11.62 -12.89
N ASP A 159 -0.36 -10.65 -12.32
CA ASP A 159 -0.27 -9.25 -12.77
C ASP A 159 1.17 -8.72 -12.69
N TYR A 160 1.89 -9.03 -11.60
CA TYR A 160 3.27 -8.59 -11.42
C TYR A 160 4.27 -9.38 -12.27
N ALA A 161 3.99 -10.65 -12.57
CA ALA A 161 4.79 -11.40 -13.52
C ALA A 161 4.63 -10.84 -14.94
N ASP A 162 3.40 -10.50 -15.35
CA ASP A 162 3.13 -9.85 -16.64
C ASP A 162 3.79 -8.46 -16.70
N TRP A 163 3.66 -7.65 -15.64
CA TRP A 163 4.31 -6.35 -15.56
C TRP A 163 5.85 -6.42 -15.63
N ALA A 164 6.47 -7.51 -15.14
CA ALA A 164 7.90 -7.73 -15.30
C ALA A 164 8.34 -7.85 -16.75
N HIS A 165 7.45 -8.30 -17.65
CA HIS A 165 7.73 -8.41 -19.09
C HIS A 165 7.46 -7.12 -19.89
N GLU A 166 6.75 -6.14 -19.32
CA GLU A 166 6.54 -4.87 -19.99
C GLU A 166 7.86 -4.11 -20.16
N SER A 167 8.12 -3.68 -21.41
CA SER A 167 9.40 -3.07 -21.79
C SER A 167 9.53 -1.60 -21.38
N GLY A 168 8.40 -0.93 -21.04
CA GLY A 168 8.33 0.53 -20.89
C GLY A 168 9.07 1.07 -19.67
N ASP A 169 8.72 0.69 -18.48
CA ASP A 169 9.02 1.47 -17.26
C ASP A 169 10.16 0.92 -16.39
N TRP A 170 11.17 0.26 -16.99
CA TRP A 170 12.29 -0.25 -16.22
C TRP A 170 13.24 0.87 -15.78
N ASN A 171 13.26 1.09 -14.47
CA ASN A 171 14.11 2.06 -13.79
C ASN A 171 14.63 1.47 -12.46
N GLY A 172 15.44 2.23 -11.74
CA GLY A 172 16.03 1.79 -10.47
C GLY A 172 15.02 1.57 -9.35
N TRP A 173 13.78 2.06 -9.49
CA TRP A 173 12.67 1.82 -8.55
C TRP A 173 11.90 0.53 -8.88
N LYS A 174 11.53 0.30 -10.13
CA LYS A 174 10.70 -0.87 -10.54
C LYS A 174 11.35 -2.20 -10.16
N GLN A 175 12.65 -2.32 -10.33
CA GLN A 175 13.37 -3.57 -10.07
C GLN A 175 13.26 -4.04 -8.61
N PRO A 176 13.70 -3.26 -7.59
CA PRO A 176 13.57 -3.68 -6.20
C PRO A 176 12.10 -3.77 -5.75
N TYR A 177 11.23 -2.91 -6.25
CA TYR A 177 9.80 -2.94 -5.95
C TYR A 177 9.16 -4.27 -6.37
N LEU A 178 9.43 -4.75 -7.60
CA LEU A 178 8.94 -6.03 -8.09
C LEU A 178 9.44 -7.19 -7.21
N VAL A 179 10.72 -7.25 -6.90
CA VAL A 179 11.30 -8.34 -6.10
C VAL A 179 10.68 -8.39 -4.71
N VAL A 180 10.58 -7.25 -4.03
CA VAL A 180 10.01 -7.16 -2.68
C VAL A 180 8.52 -7.52 -2.70
N THR A 181 7.76 -7.03 -3.69
CA THR A 181 6.33 -7.33 -3.82
C THR A 181 6.09 -8.80 -4.10
N LEU A 182 6.88 -9.44 -4.99
CA LEU A 182 6.81 -10.87 -5.22
C LEU A 182 7.11 -11.69 -3.96
N CYS A 183 8.09 -11.27 -3.14
CA CYS A 183 8.35 -11.91 -1.84
C CYS A 183 7.14 -11.81 -0.90
N ARG A 184 6.46 -10.66 -0.83
CA ARG A 184 5.24 -10.48 -0.03
C ARG A 184 4.12 -11.39 -0.50
N VAL A 185 3.88 -11.42 -1.80
CA VAL A 185 2.84 -12.26 -2.42
C VAL A 185 3.10 -13.74 -2.14
N LEU A 186 4.32 -14.21 -2.34
CA LEU A 186 4.71 -15.61 -2.07
C LEU A 186 4.53 -15.97 -0.59
N ARG A 187 4.89 -15.07 0.32
CA ARG A 187 4.71 -15.25 1.76
C ARG A 187 3.22 -15.35 2.11
N THR A 188 2.38 -14.49 1.53
CA THR A 188 0.92 -14.54 1.72
C THR A 188 0.32 -15.82 1.17
N LEU A 189 0.76 -16.29 -0.01
CA LEU A 189 0.35 -17.58 -0.57
C LEU A 189 0.67 -18.75 0.35
N ALA A 190 1.89 -18.78 0.90
CA ALA A 190 2.35 -19.86 1.76
C ALA A 190 1.61 -19.88 3.10
N CYS A 191 1.46 -18.73 3.75
CA CYS A 191 1.03 -18.64 5.14
C CYS A 191 -0.42 -18.16 5.33
N GLY A 192 -0.99 -17.47 4.35
CA GLY A 192 -2.37 -16.99 4.43
C GLY A 192 -2.57 -15.77 5.35
N ASP A 193 -1.50 -15.03 5.60
CA ASP A 193 -1.48 -13.77 6.37
C ASP A 193 -0.64 -12.69 5.66
N VAL A 194 -0.70 -11.47 6.13
CA VAL A 194 0.04 -10.33 5.58
C VAL A 194 1.09 -9.88 6.57
N VAL A 195 2.31 -9.63 6.08
CA VAL A 195 3.44 -9.16 6.88
C VAL A 195 4.13 -7.97 6.22
N SER A 196 5.02 -7.30 6.94
CA SER A 196 5.83 -6.20 6.41
C SER A 196 6.74 -6.65 5.26
N LYS A 197 7.22 -5.68 4.45
CA LYS A 197 8.18 -5.92 3.36
C LYS A 197 9.40 -6.68 3.85
N ASP A 198 9.96 -6.26 4.98
CA ASP A 198 11.18 -6.86 5.55
C ASP A 198 10.94 -8.29 6.07
N ALA A 199 9.83 -8.53 6.75
CA ALA A 199 9.45 -9.87 7.21
C ALA A 199 9.22 -10.83 6.06
N ALA A 200 8.61 -10.36 4.96
CA ALA A 200 8.40 -11.17 3.76
C ALA A 200 9.72 -11.51 3.05
N CYS A 201 10.63 -10.55 2.93
CA CYS A 201 11.95 -10.81 2.35
C CYS A 201 12.81 -11.71 3.25
N ALA A 202 12.74 -11.56 4.58
CA ALA A 202 13.40 -12.47 5.51
C ALA A 202 12.87 -13.91 5.39
N TRP A 203 11.55 -14.08 5.20
CA TRP A 203 10.95 -15.37 4.88
C TRP A 203 11.47 -15.90 3.54
N ALA A 204 11.48 -15.08 2.49
CA ALA A 204 11.97 -15.47 1.17
C ALA A 204 13.43 -15.97 1.19
N LEU A 205 14.30 -15.33 1.99
CA LEU A 205 15.69 -15.74 2.19
C LEU A 205 15.84 -17.07 2.96
N ARG A 206 14.79 -17.59 3.60
CA ARG A 206 14.81 -18.91 4.25
C ARG A 206 14.17 -20.02 3.40
N GLU A 207 13.10 -19.67 2.69
CA GLU A 207 12.20 -20.66 2.08
C GLU A 207 12.35 -20.79 0.56
N LEU A 208 12.91 -19.77 -0.11
CA LEU A 208 13.11 -19.80 -1.55
C LEU A 208 14.47 -20.41 -1.92
N ASP A 209 14.58 -20.85 -3.17
CA ASP A 209 15.82 -21.38 -3.74
C ASP A 209 16.96 -20.36 -3.49
N PRO A 210 18.11 -20.78 -2.91
CA PRO A 210 19.25 -19.93 -2.61
C PRO A 210 19.76 -19.10 -3.79
N ARG A 211 19.52 -19.53 -5.03
CA ARG A 211 19.90 -18.77 -6.24
C ARG A 211 19.28 -17.36 -6.28
N TRP A 212 18.11 -17.16 -5.61
CA TRP A 212 17.41 -15.86 -5.56
C TRP A 212 17.86 -14.95 -4.41
N HIS A 213 18.64 -15.48 -3.45
CA HIS A 213 19.05 -14.71 -2.28
C HIS A 213 19.85 -13.45 -2.61
N PRO A 214 20.79 -13.45 -3.59
CA PRO A 214 21.48 -12.22 -3.97
C PRO A 214 20.51 -11.14 -4.48
N LEU A 215 19.53 -11.53 -5.32
CA LEU A 215 18.53 -10.61 -5.87
C LEU A 215 17.65 -10.00 -4.76
N VAL A 216 17.17 -10.82 -3.81
CA VAL A 216 16.35 -10.35 -2.68
C VAL A 216 17.14 -9.42 -1.75
N ARG A 217 18.40 -9.74 -1.44
CA ARG A 217 19.27 -8.87 -0.62
C ARG A 217 19.53 -7.54 -1.31
N ASN A 218 19.86 -7.57 -2.60
CA ASN A 218 20.04 -6.34 -3.38
C ASN A 218 18.77 -5.48 -3.36
N ALA A 219 17.59 -6.06 -3.55
CA ALA A 219 16.33 -5.32 -3.54
C ALA A 219 16.07 -4.62 -2.20
N LEU A 220 16.41 -5.26 -1.07
CA LEU A 220 16.31 -4.66 0.26
C LEU A 220 17.32 -3.52 0.45
N GLU A 221 18.57 -3.70 0.00
CA GLU A 221 19.65 -2.72 0.13
C GLU A 221 19.38 -1.45 -0.69
N VAL A 222 18.83 -1.60 -1.90
CA VAL A 222 18.60 -0.46 -2.80
C VAL A 222 17.23 0.19 -2.66
N ARG A 223 16.34 -0.34 -1.81
CA ARG A 223 14.98 0.19 -1.58
C ARG A 223 14.91 1.65 -1.08
N PRO A 224 15.85 2.16 -0.26
CA PRO A 224 15.85 3.56 0.15
C PRO A 224 15.89 4.54 -1.03
N GLU A 225 15.38 5.76 -0.82
CA GLU A 225 15.34 6.84 -1.82
C GLU A 225 14.52 6.48 -3.08
N PRO A 226 13.25 6.02 -2.98
CA PRO A 226 12.50 5.54 -4.15
C PRO A 226 12.30 6.60 -5.23
N VAL A 227 12.09 7.86 -4.85
CA VAL A 227 11.92 8.98 -5.80
C VAL A 227 13.17 9.20 -6.64
N ARG A 228 14.36 9.23 -6.02
CA ARG A 228 15.63 9.35 -6.73
C ARG A 228 15.81 8.18 -7.69
N ARG A 229 15.55 6.95 -7.24
CA ARG A 229 15.71 5.75 -8.05
C ARG A 229 14.75 5.66 -9.23
N TYR A 230 13.61 6.32 -9.15
CA TYR A 230 12.69 6.41 -10.27
C TYR A 230 13.32 7.04 -11.51
N TYR A 231 14.24 7.99 -11.32
CA TYR A 231 14.97 8.67 -12.41
C TYR A 231 16.29 7.99 -12.79
N GLU A 232 16.69 6.93 -12.10
CA GLU A 232 17.88 6.14 -12.44
C GLU A 232 17.52 5.00 -13.41
N PRO A 233 18.36 4.68 -14.40
CA PRO A 233 18.12 3.53 -15.27
C PRO A 233 18.25 2.23 -14.48
N ALA A 234 17.43 1.23 -14.81
CA ALA A 234 17.59 -0.10 -14.25
C ALA A 234 18.91 -0.75 -14.69
N ASP A 235 19.56 -1.47 -13.78
CA ASP A 235 20.68 -2.34 -14.14
C ASP A 235 20.19 -3.48 -15.05
N PRO A 236 20.77 -3.65 -16.27
CA PRO A 236 20.32 -4.68 -17.21
C PRO A 236 20.48 -6.12 -16.71
N ALA A 237 21.45 -6.40 -15.83
CA ALA A 237 21.64 -7.71 -15.24
C ALA A 237 20.57 -7.99 -14.20
N LEU A 238 20.32 -7.07 -13.28
CA LEU A 238 19.27 -7.17 -12.27
C LEU A 238 17.88 -7.24 -12.91
N ARG A 239 17.65 -6.49 -13.99
CA ARG A 239 16.40 -6.61 -14.77
C ARG A 239 16.17 -8.04 -15.27
N ARG A 240 17.17 -8.64 -15.90
CA ARG A 240 17.07 -10.03 -16.40
C ARG A 240 16.80 -11.03 -15.27
N GLU A 241 17.51 -10.87 -14.15
CA GLU A 241 17.32 -11.72 -12.97
C GLU A 241 15.92 -11.54 -12.36
N THR A 242 15.40 -10.31 -12.31
CA THR A 242 14.06 -10.03 -11.79
C THR A 242 12.98 -10.67 -12.68
N ILE A 243 13.10 -10.59 -14.00
CA ILE A 243 12.19 -11.26 -14.93
C ILE A 243 12.26 -12.78 -14.73
N ALA A 244 13.47 -13.35 -14.65
CA ALA A 244 13.64 -14.78 -14.42
C ALA A 244 13.07 -15.24 -13.06
N PHE A 245 13.16 -14.40 -12.03
CA PHE A 245 12.52 -14.64 -10.74
C PHE A 245 10.99 -14.62 -10.86
N ALA A 246 10.41 -13.59 -11.48
CA ALA A 246 8.98 -13.49 -11.71
C ALA A 246 8.43 -14.72 -12.45
N ASP A 247 9.10 -15.15 -13.53
CA ASP A 247 8.74 -16.36 -14.29
C ASP A 247 8.83 -17.66 -13.47
N ALA A 248 9.83 -17.75 -12.61
CA ALA A 248 10.01 -18.94 -11.79
C ALA A 248 8.95 -19.07 -10.71
N VAL A 249 8.48 -17.94 -10.15
CA VAL A 249 7.51 -17.96 -9.05
C VAL A 249 6.06 -17.94 -9.53
N SER A 250 5.77 -17.40 -10.71
CA SER A 250 4.43 -17.39 -11.31
C SER A 250 3.94 -18.79 -11.73
N ARG A 251 4.83 -19.76 -11.84
CA ARG A 251 4.52 -21.17 -12.15
C ARG A 251 4.19 -22.02 -10.92
N ARG A 252 4.17 -21.43 -9.74
CA ARG A 252 3.82 -22.09 -8.47
C ARG A 252 2.33 -21.93 -8.17
#